data_96954c122a2d6cea84e82e897a3fac07
#
_entry.id   96954c122a2d6cea84e82e897a3fac07
#
_cell.length_a   1.000
_cell.length_b   1.000
_cell.length_c   1.000
_cell.angle_alpha   90.00
_cell.angle_beta   90.00
_cell.angle_gamma   90.00
#
_symmetry.space_group_name_H-M   'P 1'
#
loop_
_entity.id
_entity.type
_entity.pdbx_description
1 polymer ?
#
loop_
_entity_poly.entity_id
_entity_poly.type
_entity_poly.pdbx_seq_one_letter_code
_entity_poly.pdbx_strand_id
1 'polypeptide(L)'
;GLDVSRGAALGNASKIIAVDIREWQLEFAMKFGATHTVNASEKDPVAQVRELTDGKGADFTFEVFGSADTTKAAYDMAGKKGVVTIVGIAPVGAEAGINAVDMVRNEKTMRGTYYGSTHSSVEMPKLVDMYLAGKLNLDDLVVRHYSLDQINEAYDDMDKGEVGRGVIMYS
;
A
#
# COMPACT_ATOMS: atom_id res chain seq x y z
N GLY A 1 -1.87 0.82 -2.34
CA GLY A 1 -1.51 1.58 -1.15
C GLY A 1 -2.72 1.92 -0.28
N LEU A 2 -3.65 2.73 -0.76
CA LEU A 2 -4.75 3.28 0.06
C LEU A 2 -5.63 2.21 0.72
N ASP A 3 -5.99 1.15 -0.01
CA ASP A 3 -6.80 0.07 0.55
C ASP A 3 -6.07 -0.72 1.65
N VAL A 4 -4.74 -0.78 1.61
CA VAL A 4 -3.94 -1.37 2.70
C VAL A 4 -4.03 -0.51 3.96
N SER A 5 -3.90 0.82 3.83
CA SER A 5 -4.05 1.75 4.97
C SER A 5 -5.44 1.62 5.61
N ARG A 6 -6.47 1.54 4.77
CA ARG A 6 -7.86 1.31 5.22
C ARG A 6 -8.03 -0.04 5.91
N GLY A 7 -7.48 -1.12 5.33
CA GLY A 7 -7.50 -2.44 5.94
C GLY A 7 -6.82 -2.44 7.32
N ALA A 8 -5.70 -1.76 7.46
CA ALA A 8 -5.00 -1.60 8.74
C ALA A 8 -5.85 -0.81 9.75
N ALA A 9 -6.56 0.23 9.32
CA ALA A 9 -7.47 1.00 10.15
C ALA A 9 -8.66 0.16 10.62
N LEU A 10 -9.26 -0.62 9.73
CA LEU A 10 -10.32 -1.59 10.09
C LEU A 10 -9.82 -2.67 11.06
N GLY A 11 -8.54 -3.04 10.95
CA GLY A 11 -7.86 -3.93 11.89
C GLY A 11 -7.45 -3.28 13.21
N ASN A 12 -7.83 -2.02 13.46
CA ASN A 12 -7.49 -1.25 14.65
C ASN A 12 -5.98 -1.12 14.90
N ALA A 13 -5.18 -0.99 13.84
CA ALA A 13 -3.77 -0.70 13.98
C ALA A 13 -3.58 0.69 14.63
N SER A 14 -2.80 0.76 15.69
CA SER A 14 -2.57 2.00 16.46
C SER A 14 -1.73 3.04 15.71
N LYS A 15 -0.86 2.57 14.81
CA LYS A 15 -0.01 3.40 13.97
C LYS A 15 0.00 2.85 12.55
N ILE A 16 -0.36 3.69 11.59
CA ILE A 16 -0.40 3.37 10.16
C ILE A 16 0.45 4.42 9.44
N ILE A 17 1.59 3.99 8.92
CA ILE A 17 2.58 4.87 8.28
C ILE A 17 2.47 4.67 6.78
N ALA A 18 2.01 5.68 6.05
CA ALA A 18 2.04 5.70 4.60
C ALA A 18 3.39 6.22 4.11
N VAL A 19 4.01 5.48 3.19
CA VAL A 19 5.30 5.83 2.58
C VAL A 19 5.10 6.00 1.08
N ASP A 20 5.38 7.17 0.55
CA ASP A 20 5.30 7.48 -0.88
C ASP A 20 6.29 8.57 -1.25
N ILE A 21 6.57 8.77 -2.54
CA ILE A 21 7.41 9.86 -3.05
C ILE A 21 6.60 11.11 -3.40
N ARG A 22 5.28 11.02 -3.44
CA ARG A 22 4.38 12.09 -3.88
C ARG A 22 3.57 12.60 -2.71
N GLU A 23 3.69 13.89 -2.42
CA GLU A 23 3.02 14.55 -1.28
C GLU A 23 1.50 14.39 -1.33
N TRP A 24 0.87 14.60 -2.51
CA TRP A 24 -0.57 14.45 -2.63
C TRP A 24 -1.07 13.03 -2.30
N GLN A 25 -0.27 11.98 -2.58
CA GLN A 25 -0.59 10.59 -2.22
C GLN A 25 -0.53 10.38 -0.71
N LEU A 26 0.41 11.04 -0.05
CA LEU A 26 0.55 11.02 1.41
C LEU A 26 -0.62 11.73 2.09
N GLU A 27 -0.98 12.93 1.61
CA GLU A 27 -2.18 13.64 2.07
C GLU A 27 -3.45 12.81 1.86
N PHE A 28 -3.54 12.15 0.71
CA PHE A 28 -4.68 11.29 0.40
C PHE A 28 -4.73 10.04 1.29
N ALA A 29 -3.58 9.45 1.61
CA ALA A 29 -3.51 8.30 2.52
C ALA A 29 -4.04 8.62 3.93
N MET A 30 -3.89 9.86 4.40
CA MET A 30 -4.47 10.30 5.69
C MET A 30 -5.99 10.19 5.71
N LYS A 31 -6.67 10.44 4.58
CA LYS A 31 -8.13 10.27 4.45
C LYS A 31 -8.55 8.79 4.51
N PHE A 32 -7.62 7.88 4.25
CA PHE A 32 -7.85 6.43 4.23
C PHE A 32 -7.26 5.71 5.45
N GLY A 33 -7.05 6.44 6.55
CA GLY A 33 -6.69 5.85 7.82
C GLY A 33 -5.21 5.83 8.16
N ALA A 34 -4.33 6.39 7.31
CA ALA A 34 -2.95 6.62 7.72
C ALA A 34 -2.91 7.60 8.91
N THR A 35 -2.05 7.34 9.86
CA THR A 35 -1.83 8.20 11.05
C THR A 35 -0.55 9.01 10.93
N HIS A 36 0.38 8.58 10.08
CA HIS A 36 1.67 9.21 9.81
C HIS A 36 2.01 9.05 8.34
N THR A 37 2.81 9.98 7.83
CA THR A 37 3.31 9.96 6.47
C THR A 37 4.83 10.06 6.44
N VAL A 38 5.45 9.46 5.44
CA VAL A 38 6.89 9.52 5.17
C VAL A 38 7.07 9.80 3.69
N ASN A 39 7.68 10.95 3.36
CA ASN A 39 8.04 11.28 1.99
C ASN A 39 9.42 10.70 1.66
N ALA A 40 9.43 9.62 0.89
CA ALA A 40 10.65 8.89 0.52
C ALA A 40 11.52 9.63 -0.52
N SER A 41 11.02 10.73 -1.11
CA SER A 41 11.83 11.58 -1.98
C SER A 41 12.73 12.55 -1.23
N GLU A 42 12.44 12.82 0.04
CA GLU A 42 13.15 13.81 0.85
C GLU A 42 14.19 13.19 1.79
N LYS A 43 13.87 12.03 2.35
CA LYS A 43 14.71 11.36 3.36
C LYS A 43 14.64 9.84 3.20
N ASP A 44 15.62 9.15 3.78
CA ASP A 44 15.59 7.69 3.86
C ASP A 44 14.32 7.19 4.59
N PRO A 45 13.41 6.52 3.89
CA PRO A 45 12.15 6.08 4.47
C PRO A 45 12.33 5.02 5.57
N VAL A 46 13.38 4.19 5.49
CA VAL A 46 13.66 3.18 6.52
C VAL A 46 14.02 3.84 7.84
N ALA A 47 14.89 4.85 7.80
CA ALA A 47 15.29 5.61 8.99
C ALA A 47 14.08 6.33 9.62
N GLN A 48 13.22 6.94 8.80
CA GLN A 48 12.03 7.64 9.30
C GLN A 48 11.00 6.70 9.93
N VAL A 49 10.73 5.56 9.29
CA VAL A 49 9.84 4.54 9.89
C VAL A 49 10.41 4.02 11.20
N ARG A 50 11.74 3.83 11.29
CA ARG A 50 12.40 3.46 12.53
C ARG A 50 12.23 4.51 13.61
N GLU A 51 12.40 5.79 13.29
CA GLU A 51 12.17 6.90 14.20
C GLU A 51 10.73 6.92 14.72
N LEU A 52 9.74 6.83 13.81
CA LEU A 52 8.32 6.80 14.16
C LEU A 52 7.91 5.59 14.99
N THR A 53 8.72 4.53 15.02
CA THR A 53 8.47 3.28 15.75
C THR A 53 9.44 3.09 16.93
N ASP A 54 10.05 4.15 17.44
CA ASP A 54 11.00 4.13 18.57
C ASP A 54 12.16 3.14 18.35
N GLY A 55 12.65 3.04 17.10
CA GLY A 55 13.71 2.14 16.69
C GLY A 55 13.31 0.68 16.49
N LYS A 56 12.06 0.30 16.81
CA LYS A 56 11.60 -1.10 16.76
C LYS A 56 11.32 -1.58 15.35
N GLY A 57 10.89 -0.71 14.44
CA GLY A 57 10.35 -1.04 13.13
C GLY A 57 8.87 -1.44 13.21
N ALA A 58 8.26 -1.63 12.06
CA ALA A 58 6.84 -1.96 11.96
C ALA A 58 6.56 -3.45 12.19
N ASP A 59 5.43 -3.78 12.83
CA ASP A 59 4.99 -5.17 13.01
C ASP A 59 4.54 -5.78 11.67
N PHE A 60 3.95 -4.95 10.80
CA PHE A 60 3.50 -5.35 9.46
C PHE A 60 3.96 -4.32 8.44
N THR A 61 4.56 -4.77 7.34
CA THR A 61 4.87 -3.94 6.18
C THR A 61 4.23 -4.51 4.94
N PHE A 62 3.76 -3.62 4.06
CA PHE A 62 3.11 -3.97 2.81
C PHE A 62 3.79 -3.24 1.67
N GLU A 63 4.38 -3.99 0.77
CA GLU A 63 4.91 -3.46 -0.48
C GLU A 63 3.83 -3.56 -1.55
N VAL A 64 3.44 -2.43 -2.15
CA VAL A 64 2.29 -2.35 -3.07
C VAL A 64 2.62 -1.68 -4.41
N PHE A 65 3.84 -1.27 -4.62
CA PHE A 65 4.31 -0.65 -5.86
C PHE A 65 4.81 -1.69 -6.86
N GLY A 66 5.61 -2.63 -6.41
CA GLY A 66 6.17 -3.69 -7.24
C GLY A 66 7.55 -3.35 -7.80
N SER A 67 8.54 -3.13 -6.93
CA SER A 67 9.94 -3.04 -7.34
C SER A 67 10.87 -3.77 -6.35
N ALA A 68 12.09 -4.05 -6.81
CA ALA A 68 13.12 -4.65 -5.96
C ALA A 68 13.48 -3.73 -4.79
N ASP A 69 13.62 -2.43 -5.06
CA ASP A 69 14.03 -1.44 -4.05
C ASP A 69 12.95 -1.23 -2.99
N THR A 70 11.68 -1.11 -3.39
CA THR A 70 10.57 -0.95 -2.44
C THR A 70 10.33 -2.24 -1.66
N THR A 71 10.55 -3.41 -2.25
CA THR A 71 10.53 -4.71 -1.57
C THR A 71 11.60 -4.78 -0.48
N LYS A 72 12.83 -4.37 -0.82
CA LYS A 72 13.93 -4.31 0.16
C LYS A 72 13.63 -3.30 1.26
N ALA A 73 13.16 -2.12 0.92
CA ALA A 73 12.80 -1.09 1.90
C ALA A 73 11.69 -1.58 2.85
N ALA A 74 10.64 -2.23 2.35
CA ALA A 74 9.59 -2.81 3.18
C ALA A 74 10.13 -3.87 4.15
N TYR A 75 11.10 -4.68 3.70
CA TYR A 75 11.79 -5.65 4.56
C TYR A 75 12.62 -4.96 5.66
N ASP A 76 13.36 -3.91 5.31
CA ASP A 76 14.23 -3.19 6.25
C ASP A 76 13.43 -2.37 7.26
N MET A 77 12.23 -1.89 6.90
CA MET A 77 11.29 -1.21 7.81
C MET A 77 10.66 -2.15 8.84
N ALA A 78 10.55 -3.44 8.53
CA ALA A 78 9.96 -4.42 9.44
C ALA A 78 10.82 -4.62 10.69
N GLY A 79 10.17 -4.68 11.84
CA GLY A 79 10.79 -4.92 13.13
C GLY A 79 11.04 -6.41 13.42
N LYS A 80 11.41 -6.69 14.67
CA LYS A 80 11.56 -8.06 15.17
C LYS A 80 10.20 -8.76 15.13
N LYS A 81 10.16 -9.98 14.60
CA LYS A 81 8.95 -10.77 14.31
C LYS A 81 8.00 -10.10 13.32
N GLY A 82 8.46 -9.07 12.63
CA GLY A 82 7.67 -8.33 11.64
C GLY A 82 7.29 -9.20 10.44
N VAL A 83 6.12 -8.95 9.89
CA VAL A 83 5.58 -9.62 8.72
C VAL A 83 5.62 -8.68 7.53
N VAL A 84 6.38 -9.06 6.50
CA VAL A 84 6.51 -8.35 5.23
C VAL A 84 5.59 -8.99 4.20
N THR A 85 4.63 -8.28 3.69
CA THR A 85 3.71 -8.77 2.66
C THR A 85 3.93 -8.03 1.35
N ILE A 86 4.28 -8.77 0.30
CA ILE A 86 4.49 -8.24 -1.05
C ILE A 86 3.19 -8.40 -1.83
N VAL A 87 2.61 -7.28 -2.26
CA VAL A 87 1.36 -7.15 -3.01
C VAL A 87 1.63 -6.67 -4.44
N GLY A 88 2.60 -5.76 -4.59
CA GLY A 88 3.01 -5.20 -5.87
C GLY A 88 3.64 -6.26 -6.76
N ILE A 89 3.38 -6.17 -8.07
CA ILE A 89 3.96 -7.09 -9.06
C ILE A 89 5.15 -6.38 -9.70
N ALA A 90 6.35 -6.84 -9.35
CA ALA A 90 7.58 -6.33 -9.94
C ALA A 90 7.75 -6.81 -11.40
N PRO A 91 8.53 -6.11 -12.23
CA PRO A 91 8.89 -6.58 -13.57
C PRO A 91 9.56 -7.96 -13.51
N VAL A 92 9.35 -8.75 -14.56
CA VAL A 92 9.97 -10.08 -14.69
C VAL A 92 11.49 -9.97 -14.58
N GLY A 93 12.08 -10.78 -13.70
CA GLY A 93 13.52 -10.78 -13.44
C GLY A 93 13.98 -9.79 -12.37
N ALA A 94 13.09 -9.01 -11.77
CA ALA A 94 13.44 -8.17 -10.63
C ALA A 94 13.74 -9.03 -9.39
N GLU A 95 14.88 -8.80 -8.75
CA GLU A 95 15.34 -9.54 -7.56
C GLU A 95 15.62 -8.56 -6.41
N ALA A 96 15.06 -8.81 -5.25
CA ALA A 96 15.32 -8.05 -4.03
C ALA A 96 16.27 -8.81 -3.10
N GLY A 97 17.44 -8.24 -2.83
CA GLY A 97 18.43 -8.83 -1.91
C GLY A 97 18.00 -8.67 -0.45
N ILE A 98 17.75 -9.80 0.22
CA ILE A 98 17.36 -9.85 1.62
C ILE A 98 18.51 -10.39 2.48
N ASN A 99 18.77 -9.74 3.62
CA ASN A 99 19.78 -10.20 4.56
C ASN A 99 19.26 -11.41 5.33
N ALA A 100 19.76 -12.61 4.98
CA ALA A 100 19.33 -13.87 5.59
C ALA A 100 19.65 -13.94 7.10
N VAL A 101 20.77 -13.36 7.53
CA VAL A 101 21.16 -13.34 8.94
C VAL A 101 20.20 -12.47 9.75
N ASP A 102 19.83 -11.30 9.21
CA ASP A 102 18.84 -10.42 9.83
C ASP A 102 17.47 -11.10 9.91
N MET A 103 17.06 -11.80 8.85
CA MET A 103 15.81 -12.54 8.81
C MET A 103 15.72 -13.57 9.95
N VAL A 104 16.78 -14.37 10.12
CA VAL A 104 16.82 -15.42 11.15
C VAL A 104 16.89 -14.82 12.55
N ARG A 105 17.79 -13.85 12.78
CA ARG A 105 17.98 -13.26 14.12
C ARG A 105 16.79 -12.47 14.60
N ASN A 106 16.05 -11.87 13.70
CA ASN A 106 14.85 -11.08 14.01
C ASN A 106 13.55 -11.86 13.80
N GLU A 107 13.62 -13.15 13.45
CA GLU A 107 12.43 -14.00 13.24
C GLU A 107 11.41 -13.37 12.30
N LYS A 108 11.88 -12.65 11.25
CA LYS A 108 11.00 -11.98 10.30
C LYS A 108 10.32 -12.99 9.37
N THR A 109 9.09 -12.69 8.98
CA THR A 109 8.35 -13.44 7.96
C THR A 109 8.19 -12.60 6.70
N MET A 110 8.44 -13.18 5.53
CA MET A 110 8.18 -12.56 4.24
C MET A 110 7.25 -13.44 3.43
N ARG A 111 6.21 -12.85 2.83
CA ARG A 111 5.23 -13.57 2.04
C ARG A 111 4.73 -12.73 0.87
N GLY A 112 4.34 -13.40 -0.22
CA GLY A 112 3.59 -12.77 -1.30
C GLY A 112 2.09 -12.94 -1.09
N THR A 113 1.31 -12.10 -1.77
CA THR A 113 -0.14 -12.25 -1.91
C THR A 113 -0.55 -11.87 -3.33
N TYR A 114 -1.45 -12.65 -3.90
CA TYR A 114 -2.00 -12.41 -5.23
C TYR A 114 -3.50 -12.19 -5.08
N TYR A 115 -3.98 -11.02 -5.53
CA TYR A 115 -5.36 -10.55 -5.28
C TYR A 115 -5.79 -10.68 -3.79
N GLY A 116 -4.87 -10.36 -2.85
CA GLY A 116 -5.14 -10.46 -1.42
C GLY A 116 -5.31 -11.88 -0.90
N SER A 117 -4.93 -12.93 -1.68
CA SER A 117 -5.14 -14.35 -1.36
C SER A 117 -6.61 -14.66 -1.04
N THR A 118 -7.53 -13.98 -1.72
CA THR A 118 -8.98 -14.05 -1.45
C THR A 118 -9.67 -15.11 -2.28
N HIS A 119 -10.74 -15.68 -1.73
CA HIS A 119 -11.76 -16.39 -2.48
C HIS A 119 -12.84 -15.38 -2.91
N SER A 120 -12.75 -14.84 -4.12
CA SER A 120 -13.57 -13.71 -4.60
C SER A 120 -15.07 -13.93 -4.43
N SER A 121 -15.56 -15.14 -4.69
CA SER A 121 -16.99 -15.48 -4.54
C SER A 121 -17.49 -15.37 -3.09
N VAL A 122 -16.61 -15.47 -2.10
CA VAL A 122 -16.95 -15.38 -0.67
C VAL A 122 -16.66 -14.00 -0.10
N GLU A 123 -15.52 -13.42 -0.49
CA GLU A 123 -15.05 -12.16 0.12
C GLU A 123 -15.67 -10.91 -0.52
N MET A 124 -15.92 -10.93 -1.85
CA MET A 124 -16.51 -9.77 -2.52
C MET A 124 -17.89 -9.38 -1.95
N PRO A 125 -18.83 -10.31 -1.70
CA PRO A 125 -20.10 -9.96 -1.04
C PRO A 125 -19.90 -9.30 0.33
N LYS A 126 -18.95 -9.77 1.14
CA LYS A 126 -18.65 -9.18 2.45
C LYS A 126 -18.12 -7.74 2.33
N LEU A 127 -17.27 -7.48 1.33
CA LEU A 127 -16.77 -6.12 1.07
C LEU A 127 -17.91 -5.19 0.63
N VAL A 128 -18.86 -5.69 -0.18
CA VAL A 128 -20.06 -4.94 -0.54
C VAL A 128 -20.92 -4.64 0.70
N ASP A 129 -21.13 -5.62 1.57
CA ASP A 129 -21.87 -5.42 2.82
C ASP A 129 -21.20 -4.38 3.72
N MET A 130 -19.87 -4.39 3.80
CA MET A 130 -19.09 -3.39 4.55
C MET A 130 -19.24 -1.99 3.94
N TYR A 131 -19.24 -1.89 2.62
CA TYR A 131 -19.46 -0.63 1.91
C TYR A 131 -20.87 -0.08 2.17
N LEU A 132 -21.89 -0.91 2.00
CA LEU A 132 -23.29 -0.54 2.26
C LEU A 132 -23.54 -0.16 3.73
N ALA A 133 -22.81 -0.77 4.66
CA ALA A 133 -22.84 -0.42 6.08
C ALA A 133 -22.03 0.84 6.44
N GLY A 134 -21.42 1.52 5.46
CA GLY A 134 -20.59 2.71 5.68
C GLY A 134 -19.23 2.45 6.36
N LYS A 135 -18.84 1.17 6.49
CA LYS A 135 -17.55 0.77 7.09
C LYS A 135 -16.39 0.79 6.11
N LEU A 136 -16.67 0.76 4.82
CA LEU A 136 -15.69 0.78 3.74
C LEU A 136 -16.03 1.95 2.80
N ASN A 137 -15.20 2.98 2.82
CA ASN A 137 -15.36 4.13 1.92
C ASN A 137 -14.70 3.83 0.57
N LEU A 138 -15.47 3.54 -0.47
CA LEU A 138 -14.98 3.34 -1.84
C LEU A 138 -15.16 4.57 -2.72
N ASP A 139 -16.14 5.43 -2.41
CA ASP A 139 -16.50 6.57 -3.25
C ASP A 139 -15.35 7.58 -3.36
N ASP A 140 -14.67 7.87 -2.24
CA ASP A 140 -13.54 8.80 -2.23
C ASP A 140 -12.30 8.29 -2.99
N LEU A 141 -12.26 7.01 -3.37
CA LEU A 141 -11.20 6.49 -4.25
C LEU A 141 -11.39 6.97 -5.69
N VAL A 142 -12.63 7.18 -6.11
CA VAL A 142 -12.97 7.63 -7.47
C VAL A 142 -12.78 9.13 -7.54
N VAL A 143 -11.66 9.56 -8.09
CA VAL A 143 -11.29 11.00 -8.15
C VAL A 143 -11.58 11.64 -9.49
N ARG A 144 -11.76 10.85 -10.54
CA ARG A 144 -12.02 11.36 -11.89
C ARG A 144 -12.89 10.40 -12.71
N HIS A 145 -13.82 10.99 -13.45
CA HIS A 145 -14.65 10.27 -14.41
C HIS A 145 -14.23 10.65 -15.83
N TYR A 146 -14.20 9.68 -16.73
CA TYR A 146 -13.89 9.83 -18.14
C TYR A 146 -15.00 9.24 -19.01
N SER A 147 -15.21 9.81 -20.18
CA SER A 147 -15.97 9.12 -21.23
C SER A 147 -15.10 8.07 -21.93
N LEU A 148 -15.70 7.18 -22.70
CA LEU A 148 -14.94 6.18 -23.48
C LEU A 148 -13.96 6.83 -24.46
N ASP A 149 -14.31 7.97 -25.05
CA ASP A 149 -13.45 8.70 -25.98
C ASP A 149 -12.21 9.30 -25.31
N GLN A 150 -12.24 9.46 -23.97
CA GLN A 150 -11.12 9.95 -23.15
C GLN A 150 -10.21 8.82 -22.61
N ILE A 151 -10.32 7.60 -23.13
CA ILE A 151 -9.56 6.47 -22.59
C ILE A 151 -8.03 6.69 -22.64
N ASN A 152 -7.53 7.33 -23.68
CA ASN A 152 -6.09 7.64 -23.79
C ASN A 152 -5.67 8.67 -22.74
N GLU A 153 -6.49 9.71 -22.50
CA GLU A 153 -6.27 10.69 -21.41
C GLU A 153 -6.24 9.99 -20.05
N ALA A 154 -7.16 9.04 -19.83
CA ALA A 154 -7.20 8.28 -18.58
C ALA A 154 -5.92 7.45 -18.34
N TYR A 155 -5.35 6.86 -19.40
CA TYR A 155 -4.07 6.16 -19.33
C TYR A 155 -2.90 7.12 -19.08
N ASP A 156 -2.88 8.26 -19.76
CA ASP A 156 -1.84 9.28 -19.57
C ASP A 156 -1.83 9.80 -18.13
N ASP A 157 -3.00 10.07 -17.56
CA ASP A 157 -3.14 10.52 -16.16
C ASP A 157 -2.71 9.43 -15.16
N MET A 158 -2.99 8.17 -15.47
CA MET A 158 -2.54 7.04 -14.66
C MET A 158 -1.01 6.90 -14.69
N ASP A 159 -0.39 7.01 -15.86
CA ASP A 159 1.08 6.91 -16.02
C ASP A 159 1.79 8.07 -15.31
N LYS A 160 1.23 9.28 -15.37
CA LYS A 160 1.73 10.42 -14.60
C LYS A 160 1.50 10.25 -13.09
N GLY A 161 0.56 9.35 -12.71
CA GLY A 161 0.16 9.10 -11.34
C GLY A 161 -0.45 10.33 -10.67
N GLU A 162 -1.18 11.13 -11.44
CA GLU A 162 -1.86 12.35 -10.98
C GLU A 162 -3.27 12.07 -10.42
N VAL A 163 -3.79 10.86 -10.65
CA VAL A 163 -5.12 10.44 -10.21
C VAL A 163 -5.06 9.19 -9.33
N GLY A 164 -5.89 9.14 -8.32
CA GLY A 164 -6.05 7.96 -7.48
C GLY A 164 -6.70 6.82 -8.26
N ARG A 165 -8.00 6.94 -8.53
CA ARG A 165 -8.74 6.01 -9.38
C ARG A 165 -9.60 6.76 -10.38
N GLY A 166 -9.34 6.56 -11.66
CA GLY A 166 -10.18 7.02 -12.75
C GLY A 166 -11.22 5.94 -13.11
N VAL A 167 -12.42 6.37 -13.50
CA VAL A 167 -13.51 5.48 -13.92
C VAL A 167 -14.02 5.91 -15.28
N ILE A 168 -14.12 4.95 -16.22
CA ILE A 168 -14.77 5.16 -17.52
C ILE A 168 -16.28 5.02 -17.32
N MET A 169 -17.01 6.08 -17.67
CA MET A 169 -18.47 6.10 -17.63
C MET A 169 -19.01 5.72 -19.01
N TYR A 170 -19.90 4.75 -19.04
CA TYR A 170 -20.66 4.39 -20.24
C TYR A 170 -22.03 5.06 -20.12
N SER A 171 -22.33 5.92 -21.08
CA SER A 171 -23.65 6.56 -21.23
C SER A 171 -24.55 5.76 -22.16
#